data_35b4807bcf5da62ac2e983bccdd6b353
#
_entry.id   35b4807bcf5da62ac2e983bccdd6b353
#
_cell.length_a   1.000
_cell.length_b   1.000
_cell.length_c   1.000
_cell.angle_alpha   90.00
_cell.angle_beta   90.00
_cell.angle_gamma   90.00
#
_symmetry.space_group_name_H-M   'P 1'
#
loop_
_entity.id
_entity.type
_entity.pdbx_description
1 polymer ?
#
loop_
_entity_poly.entity_id
_entity_poly.type
_entity_poly.pdbx_seq_one_letter_code
_entity_poly.pdbx_strand_id
1 'polypeptide(L)'
;MNPDTPLGSVIQGSLSQGLEVRLHADVSVEDMRVGKFLVVQGVRSRFFCMLTDVTLGTASSRILANPPEPSNTFLQEVLAGTGTFGTINLSPMLMFTPKAEPPMQRGAEAGKRQKAKGKGQNSQLASFEANTNAVELLPVKTIPSHFSQVYDASERDFRAVFGWEDDPQRRNFAIGQPIDMDVPICLDLDRFVERSNGVFGKSGTGKSFLTRLLLSGIIRKRAAVNLIFDMHSEYGWEATREGKQFSTVKGLRQLFPSQVQIYTLDPESTRRRGVRDAQELYISYDQIEVEDLMLVRGELNLSEASLENAIILRNEFGKAWISRLLSMSNEEIQEFCEVKMGSKSSIMALQRKLTRLDDLKYLRPTCPRNYVAQVLESLEAGKHVVVEFGSQSNMLSYMLATNIIARRIHASYVHKAERFLQTKNPSDRPQQLVVTIEEAHRFLDPATVRQTIFGTIAREMRKYFVTLLVVDQRPSGIDNEVMSQVGTRITALLNDEKDIDAIFTGVSGGQALRSVLAKLDSKQQALILGHAVPMPVVVRTRPYDESFYAEIGETPWEDLPTEAIFRAAESAKADLGF
;
A
#
# COMPACT_ATOMS: atom_id res chain seq x y z
N MET A 1 -20.41 -23.31 11.29
CA MET A 1 -20.44 -23.56 12.76
C MET A 1 -21.20 -22.43 13.44
N ASN A 2 -21.84 -22.72 14.56
CA ASN A 2 -22.57 -21.68 15.30
C ASN A 2 -21.53 -20.77 15.99
N PRO A 3 -21.48 -19.44 15.75
CA PRO A 3 -20.45 -18.56 16.31
C PRO A 3 -20.42 -18.53 17.86
N ASP A 4 -21.45 -19.04 18.50
CA ASP A 4 -21.58 -19.09 19.96
C ASP A 4 -21.02 -20.36 20.60
N THR A 5 -20.48 -21.30 19.81
CA THR A 5 -19.91 -22.54 20.35
C THR A 5 -18.41 -22.35 20.61
N PRO A 6 -17.92 -22.59 21.84
CA PRO A 6 -16.49 -22.46 22.11
C PRO A 6 -15.69 -23.54 21.38
N LEU A 7 -14.60 -23.13 20.73
CA LEU A 7 -13.69 -24.02 20.00
C LEU A 7 -12.66 -24.70 20.92
N GLY A 8 -12.35 -24.08 22.04
CA GLY A 8 -11.31 -24.56 22.95
C GLY A 8 -11.08 -23.62 24.13
N SER A 9 -10.06 -23.91 24.91
CA SER A 9 -9.71 -23.17 26.11
C SER A 9 -8.22 -22.84 26.16
N VAL A 10 -7.87 -21.66 26.64
CA VAL A 10 -6.48 -21.25 26.86
C VAL A 10 -5.84 -22.12 27.97
N ILE A 11 -4.75 -22.79 27.65
CA ILE A 11 -4.02 -23.64 28.57
C ILE A 11 -2.72 -23.01 29.07
N GLN A 12 -2.05 -22.23 28.24
CA GLN A 12 -0.89 -21.44 28.66
C GLN A 12 -0.68 -20.25 27.71
N GLY A 13 0.20 -19.34 28.09
CA GLY A 13 0.56 -18.23 27.21
C GLY A 13 1.36 -17.13 27.89
N SER A 14 1.94 -16.28 27.05
CA SER A 14 2.62 -15.06 27.46
C SER A 14 2.35 -13.93 26.47
N LEU A 15 2.60 -12.70 26.88
CA LEU A 15 2.43 -11.54 26.00
C LEU A 15 3.38 -11.57 24.79
N SER A 16 4.56 -12.16 24.94
CA SER A 16 5.60 -12.22 23.89
C SER A 16 5.51 -13.47 23.01
N GLN A 17 5.01 -14.58 23.53
CA GLN A 17 4.96 -15.86 22.82
C GLN A 17 3.56 -16.21 22.30
N GLY A 18 2.53 -15.44 22.70
CA GLY A 18 1.15 -15.71 22.35
C GLY A 18 0.46 -16.65 23.35
N LEU A 19 -0.69 -17.17 22.93
CA LEU A 19 -1.56 -18.05 23.73
C LEU A 19 -1.59 -19.44 23.11
N GLU A 20 -1.44 -20.46 23.92
CA GLU A 20 -1.68 -21.84 23.53
C GLU A 20 -3.10 -22.25 23.96
N VAL A 21 -3.86 -22.78 23.04
CA VAL A 21 -5.25 -23.16 23.20
C VAL A 21 -5.43 -24.62 22.87
N ARG A 22 -6.00 -25.38 23.79
CA ARG A 22 -6.42 -26.74 23.55
C ARG A 22 -7.83 -26.74 22.94
N LEU A 23 -7.96 -27.35 21.76
CA LEU A 23 -9.25 -27.51 21.11
C LEU A 23 -10.15 -28.51 21.83
N HIS A 24 -11.46 -28.32 21.78
CA HIS A 24 -12.45 -29.29 22.21
C HIS A 24 -12.43 -30.51 21.27
N ALA A 25 -12.86 -31.68 21.79
CA ALA A 25 -12.77 -32.93 21.06
C ALA A 25 -13.65 -33.00 19.80
N ASP A 26 -14.68 -32.20 19.74
CA ASP A 26 -15.62 -32.05 18.60
C ASP A 26 -15.15 -31.08 17.54
N VAL A 27 -14.03 -30.40 17.76
CA VAL A 27 -13.46 -29.42 16.81
C VAL A 27 -12.34 -30.06 16.00
N SER A 28 -12.49 -30.08 14.66
CA SER A 28 -11.45 -30.59 13.77
C SER A 28 -10.25 -29.65 13.69
N VAL A 29 -9.06 -30.20 13.82
CA VAL A 29 -7.80 -29.49 13.57
C VAL A 29 -7.68 -29.01 12.12
N GLU A 30 -8.30 -29.72 11.15
CA GLU A 30 -8.27 -29.38 9.74
C GLU A 30 -9.04 -28.10 9.42
N ASP A 31 -9.98 -27.68 10.30
CA ASP A 31 -10.72 -26.42 10.17
C ASP A 31 -9.91 -25.21 10.67
N MET A 32 -8.75 -25.45 11.30
CA MET A 32 -7.89 -24.43 11.91
C MET A 32 -6.80 -24.00 10.92
N ARG A 33 -7.06 -22.96 10.13
CA ARG A 33 -6.11 -22.43 9.13
C ARG A 33 -5.28 -21.30 9.73
N VAL A 34 -3.98 -21.32 9.49
CA VAL A 34 -3.08 -20.20 9.84
C VAL A 34 -3.55 -18.92 9.18
N GLY A 35 -3.66 -17.83 9.95
CA GLY A 35 -4.24 -16.56 9.51
C GLY A 35 -5.73 -16.39 9.85
N LYS A 36 -6.41 -17.43 10.35
CA LYS A 36 -7.78 -17.35 10.86
C LYS A 36 -7.86 -16.46 12.09
N PHE A 37 -8.98 -15.75 12.26
CA PHE A 37 -9.21 -14.89 13.42
C PHE A 37 -10.15 -15.54 14.42
N LEU A 38 -9.74 -15.47 15.69
CA LEU A 38 -10.46 -16.02 16.82
C LEU A 38 -10.58 -14.97 17.93
N VAL A 39 -11.60 -15.11 18.75
CA VAL A 39 -11.83 -14.23 19.90
C VAL A 39 -11.70 -15.02 21.18
N VAL A 40 -10.80 -14.58 22.06
CA VAL A 40 -10.66 -15.15 23.41
C VAL A 40 -11.46 -14.30 24.38
N GLN A 41 -12.40 -14.94 25.09
CA GLN A 41 -13.22 -14.28 26.09
C GLN A 41 -12.52 -14.28 27.44
N GLY A 42 -11.95 -13.13 27.81
CA GLY A 42 -11.40 -12.90 29.13
C GLY A 42 -12.46 -12.42 30.14
N VAL A 43 -12.05 -12.23 31.40
CA VAL A 43 -12.95 -11.81 32.49
C VAL A 43 -13.43 -10.37 32.33
N ARG A 44 -12.57 -9.46 31.80
CA ARG A 44 -12.86 -8.02 31.66
C ARG A 44 -12.82 -7.53 30.25
N SER A 45 -12.11 -8.24 29.39
CA SER A 45 -11.83 -7.84 28.01
C SER A 45 -11.95 -9.04 27.09
N ARG A 46 -12.31 -8.79 25.83
CA ARG A 46 -12.21 -9.78 24.77
C ARG A 46 -10.93 -9.52 23.99
N PHE A 47 -10.26 -10.57 23.55
CA PHE A 47 -9.01 -10.48 22.80
C PHE A 47 -9.23 -10.97 21.39
N PHE A 48 -9.01 -10.12 20.42
CA PHE A 48 -9.03 -10.47 19.00
C PHE A 48 -7.66 -11.00 18.62
N CYS A 49 -7.60 -12.26 18.23
CA CYS A 49 -6.36 -13.00 18.05
C CYS A 49 -6.27 -13.57 16.64
N MET A 50 -5.05 -13.70 16.12
CA MET A 50 -4.77 -14.39 14.87
C MET A 50 -4.15 -15.77 15.17
N LEU A 51 -4.62 -16.80 14.50
CA LEU A 51 -4.07 -18.15 14.54
C LEU A 51 -2.74 -18.17 13.77
N THR A 52 -1.66 -18.56 14.46
CA THR A 52 -0.30 -18.53 13.91
C THR A 52 0.29 -19.91 13.68
N ASP A 53 -0.18 -20.92 14.42
CA ASP A 53 0.29 -22.29 14.24
C ASP A 53 -0.74 -23.31 14.77
N VAL A 54 -0.65 -24.54 14.26
CA VAL A 54 -1.49 -25.66 14.64
C VAL A 54 -0.60 -26.86 14.93
N THR A 55 -0.79 -27.47 16.09
CA THR A 55 0.01 -28.62 16.54
C THR A 55 -0.85 -29.75 17.06
N LEU A 56 -0.36 -30.97 16.95
CA LEU A 56 -0.99 -32.16 17.56
C LEU A 56 -0.31 -32.48 18.86
N GLY A 57 -1.09 -32.60 19.92
CA GLY A 57 -0.65 -32.95 21.24
C GLY A 57 -1.17 -34.32 21.68
N THR A 58 -0.53 -34.87 22.72
CA THR A 58 -0.95 -36.10 23.34
C THR A 58 -0.82 -36.02 24.87
N ALA A 59 -1.74 -36.62 25.58
CA ALA A 59 -1.70 -36.73 27.04
C ALA A 59 -0.58 -37.68 27.54
N SER A 60 -0.11 -38.59 26.68
CA SER A 60 0.95 -39.54 27.01
C SER A 60 1.76 -39.93 25.80
N SER A 61 3.08 -39.88 25.88
CA SER A 61 4.00 -40.33 24.81
C SER A 61 3.84 -41.82 24.46
N ARG A 62 3.26 -42.63 25.35
CA ARG A 62 2.98 -44.04 25.10
C ARG A 62 1.93 -44.26 24.01
N ILE A 63 0.99 -43.33 23.84
CA ILE A 63 -0.03 -43.39 22.79
C ILE A 63 0.63 -43.27 21.42
N LEU A 64 1.63 -42.40 21.28
CA LEU A 64 2.37 -42.21 20.01
C LEU A 64 3.30 -43.41 19.74
N ALA A 65 3.81 -44.07 20.76
CA ALA A 65 4.67 -45.25 20.60
C ALA A 65 3.89 -46.49 20.14
N ASN A 66 2.59 -46.58 20.46
CA ASN A 66 1.69 -47.66 20.05
C ASN A 66 0.37 -47.08 19.54
N PRO A 67 0.34 -46.55 18.33
CA PRO A 67 -0.88 -45.99 17.75
C PRO A 67 -1.94 -47.10 17.56
N PRO A 68 -3.24 -46.80 17.71
CA PRO A 68 -4.30 -47.78 17.50
C PRO A 68 -4.32 -48.23 16.04
N GLU A 69 -4.61 -49.51 15.82
CA GLU A 69 -4.78 -50.05 14.44
C GLU A 69 -5.88 -49.30 13.70
N PRO A 70 -5.71 -49.00 12.37
CA PRO A 70 -6.71 -48.32 11.56
C PRO A 70 -8.09 -48.98 11.56
N SER A 71 -8.14 -50.29 11.81
CA SER A 71 -9.38 -51.10 11.88
C SER A 71 -10.18 -50.88 13.18
N ASN A 72 -9.55 -50.34 14.24
CA ASN A 72 -10.20 -50.13 15.54
C ASN A 72 -10.70 -48.71 15.69
N THR A 73 -11.78 -48.39 15.00
CA THR A 73 -12.41 -47.02 15.02
C THR A 73 -12.86 -46.59 16.41
N PHE A 74 -13.36 -47.52 17.21
CA PHE A 74 -13.78 -47.20 18.59
C PHE A 74 -12.61 -46.73 19.46
N LEU A 75 -11.46 -47.40 19.39
CA LEU A 75 -10.29 -46.99 20.17
C LEU A 75 -9.73 -45.66 19.63
N GLN A 76 -9.78 -45.42 18.32
CA GLN A 76 -9.40 -44.13 17.74
C GLN A 76 -10.28 -43.00 18.26
N GLU A 77 -11.62 -43.17 18.29
CA GLU A 77 -12.55 -42.18 18.80
C GLU A 77 -12.36 -41.91 20.32
N VAL A 78 -12.17 -42.95 21.11
CA VAL A 78 -11.89 -42.80 22.55
C VAL A 78 -10.58 -42.06 22.80
N LEU A 79 -9.52 -42.38 22.04
CA LEU A 79 -8.23 -41.70 22.16
C LEU A 79 -8.28 -40.28 21.66
N ALA A 80 -9.01 -40.00 20.58
CA ALA A 80 -9.23 -38.66 20.08
C ALA A 80 -9.93 -37.75 21.11
N GLY A 81 -10.85 -38.30 21.93
CA GLY A 81 -11.52 -37.54 22.98
C GLY A 81 -10.72 -37.39 24.29
N THR A 82 -9.84 -38.34 24.60
CA THR A 82 -9.20 -38.40 25.92
C THR A 82 -7.68 -38.36 25.92
N GLY A 83 -7.06 -38.96 24.90
CA GLY A 83 -5.61 -39.19 24.84
C GLY A 83 -4.85 -38.34 23.86
N THR A 84 -5.51 -37.83 22.80
CA THR A 84 -4.93 -36.93 21.82
C THR A 84 -5.76 -35.65 21.72
N PHE A 85 -5.16 -34.57 21.32
CA PHE A 85 -5.84 -33.29 21.19
C PHE A 85 -5.14 -32.39 20.17
N GLY A 86 -5.89 -31.52 19.55
CA GLY A 86 -5.35 -30.41 18.76
C GLY A 86 -4.99 -29.24 19.66
N THR A 87 -3.87 -28.61 19.39
CA THR A 87 -3.48 -27.34 20.02
C THR A 87 -3.26 -26.29 18.95
N ILE A 88 -3.71 -25.08 19.21
CA ILE A 88 -3.49 -23.93 18.34
C ILE A 88 -2.75 -22.83 19.10
N ASN A 89 -1.87 -22.13 18.37
CA ASN A 89 -1.17 -20.97 18.88
C ASN A 89 -1.84 -19.71 18.35
N LEU A 90 -2.23 -18.82 19.26
CA LEU A 90 -2.89 -17.56 18.96
C LEU A 90 -1.98 -16.39 19.31
N SER A 91 -1.86 -15.44 18.39
CA SER A 91 -1.23 -14.15 18.67
C SER A 91 -2.31 -13.11 18.97
N PRO A 92 -2.44 -12.63 20.23
CA PRO A 92 -3.38 -11.55 20.56
C PRO A 92 -2.95 -10.25 19.88
N MET A 93 -3.86 -9.65 19.10
CA MET A 93 -3.57 -8.46 18.31
C MET A 93 -4.21 -7.21 18.90
N LEU A 94 -5.48 -7.29 19.27
CA LEU A 94 -6.26 -6.19 19.82
C LEU A 94 -7.10 -6.66 21.02
N MET A 95 -7.46 -5.69 21.84
CA MET A 95 -8.28 -5.92 23.01
C MET A 95 -9.51 -5.04 22.98
N PHE A 96 -10.69 -5.63 23.11
CA PHE A 96 -11.96 -4.94 23.29
C PHE A 96 -12.21 -4.71 24.77
N THR A 97 -12.32 -3.46 25.17
CA THR A 97 -12.64 -3.08 26.55
C THR A 97 -13.91 -2.25 26.59
N PRO A 98 -14.81 -2.42 27.56
CA PRO A 98 -15.93 -1.50 27.74
C PRO A 98 -15.40 -0.07 27.92
N LYS A 99 -15.99 0.91 27.24
CA LYS A 99 -15.70 2.31 27.55
C LYS A 99 -16.04 2.60 28.99
N ALA A 100 -15.10 3.18 29.75
CA ALA A 100 -15.35 3.64 31.08
C ALA A 100 -16.48 4.70 31.02
N GLU A 101 -17.57 4.50 31.77
CA GLU A 101 -18.56 5.57 31.94
C GLU A 101 -17.83 6.81 32.47
N PRO A 102 -18.10 8.01 31.91
CA PRO A 102 -17.54 9.23 32.44
C PRO A 102 -17.92 9.32 33.92
N PRO A 103 -16.99 9.74 34.81
CA PRO A 103 -17.28 9.82 36.25
C PRO A 103 -18.52 10.70 36.43
N MET A 104 -19.62 10.11 36.93
CA MET A 104 -20.80 10.85 37.31
C MET A 104 -20.35 12.00 38.22
N GLN A 105 -20.60 13.22 37.80
CA GLN A 105 -20.49 14.38 38.69
C GLN A 105 -21.32 14.08 39.94
N ARG A 106 -20.64 13.87 41.06
CA ARG A 106 -21.28 13.65 42.36
C ARG A 106 -22.02 14.95 42.72
N GLY A 107 -23.27 15.06 42.27
CA GLY A 107 -24.25 15.88 42.89
C GLY A 107 -24.55 15.32 44.28
N ALA A 108 -24.44 16.18 45.29
CA ALA A 108 -24.67 15.86 46.68
C ALA A 108 -26.12 15.41 46.87
N GLU A 109 -26.32 14.11 47.11
CA GLU A 109 -27.46 13.60 47.90
C GLU A 109 -27.02 12.30 48.59
N ALA A 110 -26.79 12.42 49.87
CA ALA A 110 -26.56 11.30 50.80
C ALA A 110 -27.89 10.60 51.10
N GLY A 111 -27.95 9.29 50.92
CA GLY A 111 -28.99 8.51 51.57
C GLY A 111 -29.51 7.33 50.79
N LYS A 112 -29.02 6.17 51.15
CA LYS A 112 -29.56 4.82 51.21
C LYS A 112 -28.67 3.76 50.51
N ARG A 113 -27.79 3.17 51.28
CA ARG A 113 -27.17 1.88 50.94
C ARG A 113 -28.25 0.77 50.91
N GLN A 114 -28.59 0.32 49.69
CA GLN A 114 -29.20 -1.01 49.56
C GLN A 114 -28.11 -1.98 49.04
N LYS A 115 -27.89 -3.02 49.83
CA LYS A 115 -27.08 -4.20 49.46
C LYS A 115 -27.76 -4.90 48.28
N ALA A 116 -27.23 -4.75 47.08
CA ALA A 116 -27.57 -5.65 45.98
C ALA A 116 -26.69 -6.89 46.08
N LYS A 117 -27.28 -7.99 46.43
CA LYS A 117 -26.72 -9.36 46.31
C LYS A 117 -26.59 -9.73 44.84
N GLY A 118 -25.53 -10.45 44.54
CA GLY A 118 -25.08 -11.01 43.27
C GLY A 118 -26.17 -11.29 42.23
N LYS A 119 -26.03 -10.60 41.09
CA LYS A 119 -26.57 -11.06 39.82
C LYS A 119 -25.40 -11.50 38.94
N GLY A 120 -25.57 -12.71 38.41
CA GLY A 120 -24.53 -13.52 37.84
C GLY A 120 -23.82 -12.92 36.59
N GLN A 121 -22.69 -13.51 36.29
CA GLN A 121 -21.80 -13.23 35.18
C GLN A 121 -22.46 -13.09 33.78
N ASN A 122 -23.69 -13.61 33.60
CA ASN A 122 -24.41 -13.55 32.33
C ASN A 122 -25.01 -12.14 31.96
N SER A 123 -25.13 -11.21 32.92
CA SER A 123 -25.69 -9.88 32.62
C SER A 123 -24.68 -8.89 32.05
N GLN A 124 -23.39 -9.13 32.23
CA GLN A 124 -22.32 -8.31 31.61
C GLN A 124 -22.02 -8.75 30.18
N LEU A 125 -22.21 -10.02 29.84
CA LEU A 125 -22.11 -10.54 28.48
C LEU A 125 -23.18 -9.95 27.56
N ALA A 126 -24.41 -9.85 28.01
CA ALA A 126 -25.52 -9.26 27.26
C ALA A 126 -25.35 -7.77 26.96
N SER A 127 -24.56 -7.03 27.77
CA SER A 127 -24.27 -5.61 27.53
C SER A 127 -23.18 -5.38 26.48
N PHE A 128 -22.29 -6.37 26.24
CA PHE A 128 -21.30 -6.34 25.16
C PHE A 128 -21.94 -6.53 23.78
N GLU A 129 -23.05 -7.27 23.74
CA GLU A 129 -23.75 -7.59 22.49
C GLU A 129 -24.62 -6.44 21.95
N ALA A 130 -25.01 -5.48 22.78
CA ALA A 130 -26.03 -4.50 22.44
C ALA A 130 -25.51 -3.18 21.83
N ASN A 131 -24.20 -2.84 21.92
CA ASN A 131 -23.75 -1.49 21.53
C ASN A 131 -22.28 -1.46 21.06
N THR A 132 -22.05 -1.51 19.75
CA THR A 132 -20.70 -1.35 19.14
C THR A 132 -20.05 0.00 19.46
N ASN A 133 -20.82 1.03 19.83
CA ASN A 133 -20.33 2.34 20.23
C ASN A 133 -19.79 2.39 21.69
N ALA A 134 -20.01 1.34 22.45
CA ALA A 134 -19.62 1.25 23.88
C ALA A 134 -18.27 0.53 24.11
N VAL A 135 -17.59 0.10 23.05
CA VAL A 135 -16.34 -0.66 23.13
C VAL A 135 -15.17 0.18 22.64
N GLU A 136 -14.06 0.14 23.36
CA GLU A 136 -12.80 0.74 22.98
C GLU A 136 -11.84 -0.33 22.50
N LEU A 137 -11.21 -0.10 21.34
CA LEU A 137 -10.15 -0.93 20.80
C LEU A 137 -8.81 -0.45 21.31
N LEU A 138 -8.11 -1.32 22.02
CA LEU A 138 -6.79 -1.02 22.59
C LEU A 138 -5.74 -2.03 22.13
N PRO A 139 -4.47 -1.60 22.03
CA PRO A 139 -3.35 -2.51 21.86
C PRO A 139 -3.30 -3.50 23.04
N VAL A 140 -2.90 -4.74 22.77
CA VAL A 140 -2.79 -5.77 23.79
C VAL A 140 -1.65 -5.43 24.76
N LYS A 141 -1.98 -5.26 26.03
CA LYS A 141 -1.03 -5.02 27.14
C LYS A 141 -1.15 -6.05 28.27
N THR A 142 -2.05 -7.01 28.14
CA THR A 142 -2.32 -8.08 29.10
C THR A 142 -2.75 -9.33 28.35
N ILE A 143 -2.86 -10.44 29.03
CA ILE A 143 -3.34 -11.72 28.48
C ILE A 143 -4.59 -12.21 29.24
N PRO A 144 -5.45 -13.02 28.60
CA PRO A 144 -6.59 -13.65 29.27
C PRO A 144 -6.09 -14.67 30.34
N SER A 145 -6.98 -15.02 31.27
CA SER A 145 -6.69 -16.03 32.28
C SER A 145 -6.72 -17.44 31.68
N HIS A 146 -6.16 -18.39 32.41
CA HIS A 146 -6.29 -19.82 32.10
C HIS A 146 -7.78 -20.18 31.96
N PHE A 147 -8.05 -21.13 31.07
CA PHE A 147 -9.39 -21.63 30.75
C PHE A 147 -10.36 -20.63 30.16
N SER A 148 -9.86 -19.45 29.74
CA SER A 148 -10.64 -18.52 28.91
C SER A 148 -11.07 -19.22 27.63
N GLN A 149 -12.38 -19.09 27.29
CA GLN A 149 -12.96 -19.77 26.15
C GLN A 149 -12.60 -19.03 24.85
N VAL A 150 -12.43 -19.80 23.80
CA VAL A 150 -12.06 -19.30 22.45
C VAL A 150 -13.21 -19.57 21.50
N TYR A 151 -13.56 -18.57 20.69
CA TYR A 151 -14.66 -18.57 19.73
C TYR A 151 -14.18 -18.15 18.35
N ASP A 152 -14.91 -18.50 17.30
CA ASP A 152 -14.74 -17.88 16.00
C ASP A 152 -15.01 -16.37 16.10
N ALA A 153 -14.22 -15.57 15.37
CA ALA A 153 -14.49 -14.14 15.27
C ALA A 153 -15.78 -13.94 14.46
N SER A 154 -16.70 -13.12 14.96
CA SER A 154 -17.95 -12.81 14.30
C SER A 154 -17.82 -11.64 13.32
N GLU A 155 -18.78 -11.48 12.40
CA GLU A 155 -18.87 -10.30 11.51
C GLU A 155 -18.85 -8.99 12.32
N ARG A 156 -19.48 -8.96 13.49
CA ARG A 156 -19.48 -7.79 14.37
C ARG A 156 -18.09 -7.46 14.91
N ASP A 157 -17.28 -8.48 15.22
CA ASP A 157 -15.91 -8.29 15.68
C ASP A 157 -15.06 -7.69 14.56
N PHE A 158 -15.18 -8.20 13.33
CA PHE A 158 -14.49 -7.63 12.17
C PHE A 158 -14.92 -6.19 11.88
N ARG A 159 -16.22 -5.92 11.92
CA ARG A 159 -16.76 -4.56 11.73
C ARG A 159 -16.24 -3.58 12.79
N ALA A 160 -16.14 -4.02 14.03
CA ALA A 160 -15.60 -3.21 15.11
C ALA A 160 -14.10 -2.92 14.92
N VAL A 161 -13.33 -3.89 14.37
CA VAL A 161 -11.88 -3.77 14.17
C VAL A 161 -11.56 -2.98 12.90
N PHE A 162 -12.10 -3.37 11.75
CA PHE A 162 -11.69 -2.86 10.43
C PHE A 162 -12.63 -1.78 9.87
N GLY A 163 -13.74 -1.50 10.57
CA GLY A 163 -14.76 -0.58 10.06
C GLY A 163 -15.59 -1.20 8.94
N TRP A 164 -16.30 -0.36 8.22
CA TRP A 164 -17.16 -0.73 7.10
C TRP A 164 -17.01 0.24 5.95
N GLU A 165 -17.21 -0.19 4.70
CA GLU A 165 -16.99 0.64 3.52
C GLU A 165 -17.97 1.83 3.42
N ASP A 166 -19.18 1.67 3.97
CA ASP A 166 -20.25 2.67 3.95
C ASP A 166 -20.20 3.65 5.14
N ASP A 167 -19.13 3.66 5.93
CA ASP A 167 -18.98 4.60 7.04
C ASP A 167 -18.88 6.04 6.50
N PRO A 168 -19.86 6.92 6.78
CA PRO A 168 -19.88 8.28 6.24
C PRO A 168 -18.79 9.18 6.85
N GLN A 169 -18.18 8.78 7.96
CA GLN A 169 -17.17 9.56 8.67
C GLN A 169 -15.73 9.15 8.30
N ARG A 170 -15.55 8.03 7.57
CA ARG A 170 -14.25 7.47 7.23
C ARG A 170 -14.20 7.09 5.76
N ARG A 171 -13.05 7.30 5.15
CA ARG A 171 -12.80 6.83 3.78
C ARG A 171 -12.30 5.39 3.80
N ASN A 172 -13.12 4.49 4.34
CA ASN A 172 -12.84 3.07 4.33
C ASN A 172 -13.04 2.47 2.93
N PHE A 173 -12.15 1.55 2.57
CA PHE A 173 -12.22 0.83 1.30
C PHE A 173 -11.98 -0.66 1.51
N ALA A 174 -12.91 -1.50 1.08
CA ALA A 174 -12.81 -2.95 1.18
C ALA A 174 -11.75 -3.49 0.21
N ILE A 175 -10.61 -3.95 0.75
CA ILE A 175 -9.49 -4.50 -0.02
C ILE A 175 -9.64 -6.00 -0.28
N GLY A 176 -10.43 -6.70 0.51
CA GLY A 176 -10.62 -8.13 0.45
C GLY A 176 -11.42 -8.65 1.64
N GLN A 177 -11.29 -9.93 1.91
CA GLN A 177 -11.99 -10.66 2.97
C GLN A 177 -11.01 -11.54 3.75
N PRO A 178 -11.28 -11.94 5.00
CA PRO A 178 -10.54 -12.98 5.68
C PRO A 178 -10.57 -14.29 4.86
N ILE A 179 -9.65 -15.20 5.17
CA ILE A 179 -9.50 -16.44 4.37
C ILE A 179 -10.76 -17.34 4.47
N ASP A 180 -11.44 -17.31 5.60
CA ASP A 180 -12.49 -18.24 6.00
C ASP A 180 -13.87 -17.59 6.23
N MET A 181 -14.00 -16.30 5.93
CA MET A 181 -15.26 -15.57 6.08
C MET A 181 -15.49 -14.59 4.93
N ASP A 182 -16.76 -14.35 4.60
CA ASP A 182 -17.15 -13.38 3.57
C ASP A 182 -17.49 -12.00 4.18
N VAL A 183 -16.61 -11.49 5.02
CA VAL A 183 -16.72 -10.18 5.67
C VAL A 183 -15.67 -9.22 5.10
N PRO A 184 -16.02 -7.99 4.70
CA PRO A 184 -15.04 -7.08 4.13
C PRO A 184 -14.00 -6.64 5.16
N ILE A 185 -12.73 -6.68 4.77
CA ILE A 185 -11.61 -6.04 5.45
C ILE A 185 -11.36 -4.70 4.79
N CYS A 186 -11.54 -3.62 5.55
CA CYS A 186 -11.37 -2.27 5.05
C CYS A 186 -10.01 -1.68 5.42
N LEU A 187 -9.44 -0.94 4.48
CA LEU A 187 -8.33 -0.02 4.70
C LEU A 187 -8.87 1.36 5.03
N ASP A 188 -8.32 2.01 6.02
CA ASP A 188 -8.52 3.44 6.27
C ASP A 188 -7.66 4.22 5.28
N LEU A 189 -8.29 4.74 4.22
CA LEU A 189 -7.58 5.45 3.17
C LEU A 189 -7.02 6.81 3.60
N ASP A 190 -7.61 7.47 4.59
CA ASP A 190 -7.04 8.70 5.14
C ASP A 190 -5.68 8.42 5.78
N ARG A 191 -5.60 7.36 6.59
CA ARG A 191 -4.33 6.89 7.16
C ARG A 191 -3.37 6.34 6.11
N PHE A 192 -3.90 5.69 5.07
CA PHE A 192 -3.08 5.15 3.99
C PHE A 192 -2.33 6.27 3.26
N VAL A 193 -3.00 7.33 2.85
CA VAL A 193 -2.37 8.42 2.09
C VAL A 193 -1.51 9.35 2.93
N GLU A 194 -1.61 9.32 4.26
CA GLU A 194 -0.77 10.12 5.17
C GLU A 194 0.72 9.72 5.14
N ARG A 195 1.04 8.49 4.76
CA ARG A 195 2.40 7.94 4.75
C ARG A 195 2.71 7.28 3.42
N SER A 196 4.00 7.13 3.14
CA SER A 196 4.43 6.27 2.04
C SER A 196 4.09 4.81 2.33
N ASN A 197 3.66 4.08 1.32
CA ASN A 197 3.18 2.70 1.43
C ASN A 197 3.83 1.82 0.37
N GLY A 198 3.73 0.50 0.53
CA GLY A 198 4.31 -0.44 -0.41
C GLY A 198 3.40 -1.62 -0.74
N VAL A 199 3.43 -2.01 -2.01
CA VAL A 199 2.87 -3.26 -2.52
C VAL A 199 4.02 -4.16 -2.96
N PHE A 200 4.18 -5.28 -2.27
CA PHE A 200 5.30 -6.19 -2.46
C PHE A 200 4.84 -7.59 -2.86
N GLY A 201 5.69 -8.34 -3.53
CA GLY A 201 5.43 -9.73 -3.88
C GLY A 201 6.21 -10.16 -5.11
N LYS A 202 6.38 -11.45 -5.29
CA LYS A 202 7.03 -12.05 -6.46
C LYS A 202 6.27 -11.72 -7.75
N SER A 203 6.95 -11.83 -8.90
CA SER A 203 6.29 -11.74 -10.21
C SER A 203 5.16 -12.79 -10.34
N GLY A 204 4.03 -12.40 -10.90
CA GLY A 204 2.86 -13.27 -11.08
C GLY A 204 1.99 -13.50 -9.83
N THR A 205 2.27 -12.85 -8.69
CA THR A 205 1.48 -12.97 -7.46
C THR A 205 0.32 -11.97 -7.36
N GLY A 206 0.10 -11.15 -8.39
CA GLY A 206 -1.02 -10.22 -8.46
C GLY A 206 -0.73 -8.81 -7.96
N LYS A 207 0.54 -8.37 -7.84
CA LYS A 207 0.90 -6.99 -7.44
C LYS A 207 0.17 -5.91 -8.23
N SER A 208 0.17 -6.01 -9.57
CA SER A 208 -0.48 -5.02 -10.44
C SER A 208 -1.99 -4.95 -10.20
N PHE A 209 -2.64 -6.09 -9.89
CA PHE A 209 -4.06 -6.11 -9.52
C PHE A 209 -4.31 -5.45 -8.16
N LEU A 210 -3.48 -5.75 -7.16
CA LEU A 210 -3.53 -5.09 -5.84
C LEU A 210 -3.33 -3.58 -5.96
N THR A 211 -2.36 -3.17 -6.77
CA THR A 211 -2.08 -1.75 -7.00
C THR A 211 -3.26 -1.05 -7.69
N ARG A 212 -3.85 -1.66 -8.73
CA ARG A 212 -5.07 -1.12 -9.38
C ARG A 212 -6.24 -1.03 -8.40
N LEU A 213 -6.45 -2.05 -7.59
CA LEU A 213 -7.50 -2.07 -6.57
C LEU A 213 -7.36 -0.91 -5.58
N LEU A 214 -6.14 -0.69 -5.07
CA LEU A 214 -5.82 0.42 -4.17
C LEU A 214 -6.02 1.79 -4.83
N LEU A 215 -5.48 1.96 -6.03
CA LEU A 215 -5.61 3.20 -6.79
C LEU A 215 -7.08 3.51 -7.10
N SER A 216 -7.87 2.50 -7.46
CA SER A 216 -9.33 2.63 -7.67
C SER A 216 -10.04 3.08 -6.38
N GLY A 217 -9.66 2.52 -5.22
CA GLY A 217 -10.18 2.94 -3.92
C GLY A 217 -9.85 4.40 -3.59
N ILE A 218 -8.59 4.82 -3.80
CA ILE A 218 -8.13 6.20 -3.58
C ILE A 218 -8.91 7.18 -4.46
N ILE A 219 -9.11 6.84 -5.74
CA ILE A 219 -9.89 7.65 -6.70
C ILE A 219 -11.35 7.72 -6.25
N ARG A 220 -12.01 6.58 -6.03
CA ARG A 220 -13.42 6.50 -5.68
C ARG A 220 -13.77 7.25 -4.40
N LYS A 221 -12.93 7.11 -3.38
CA LYS A 221 -13.11 7.77 -2.07
C LYS A 221 -12.50 9.18 -2.02
N ARG A 222 -11.87 9.65 -3.10
CA ARG A 222 -11.22 10.97 -3.19
C ARG A 222 -10.25 11.22 -2.02
N ALA A 223 -9.48 10.20 -1.67
CA ALA A 223 -8.55 10.29 -0.54
C ALA A 223 -7.29 11.10 -0.88
N ALA A 224 -6.83 11.04 -2.12
CA ALA A 224 -5.70 11.78 -2.64
C ALA A 224 -5.79 11.87 -4.17
N VAL A 225 -4.97 12.74 -4.77
CA VAL A 225 -4.69 12.73 -6.21
C VAL A 225 -3.52 11.77 -6.47
N ASN A 226 -3.53 11.07 -7.60
CA ASN A 226 -2.50 10.11 -7.95
C ASN A 226 -1.66 10.59 -9.13
N LEU A 227 -0.33 10.45 -9.03
CA LEU A 227 0.61 10.47 -10.14
C LEU A 227 1.21 9.07 -10.27
N ILE A 228 0.97 8.40 -11.39
CA ILE A 228 1.34 7.00 -11.60
C ILE A 228 2.33 6.94 -12.75
N PHE A 229 3.53 6.43 -12.49
CA PHE A 229 4.52 6.15 -13.53
C PHE A 229 4.35 4.70 -13.98
N ASP A 230 3.67 4.53 -15.10
CA ASP A 230 3.23 3.24 -15.65
C ASP A 230 4.23 2.74 -16.69
N MET A 231 5.31 2.12 -16.21
CA MET A 231 6.41 1.63 -17.05
C MET A 231 5.94 0.56 -18.05
N HIS A 232 5.04 -0.30 -17.63
CA HIS A 232 4.59 -1.46 -18.40
C HIS A 232 3.22 -1.28 -19.07
N SER A 233 2.62 -0.08 -18.95
CA SER A 233 1.28 0.23 -19.47
C SER A 233 0.20 -0.70 -18.91
N GLU A 234 0.25 -0.89 -17.58
CA GLU A 234 -0.66 -1.78 -16.86
C GLU A 234 -1.79 -1.05 -16.14
N TYR A 235 -1.65 0.25 -15.83
CA TYR A 235 -2.63 0.97 -14.98
C TYR A 235 -3.55 1.90 -15.76
N GLY A 236 -3.03 2.57 -16.79
CA GLY A 236 -3.75 3.64 -17.49
C GLY A 236 -4.92 3.13 -18.32
N TRP A 237 -4.67 2.16 -19.15
CA TRP A 237 -5.62 1.61 -20.12
C TRP A 237 -5.76 0.10 -19.92
N GLU A 238 -6.46 -0.53 -20.87
CA GLU A 238 -6.66 -1.96 -20.91
C GLU A 238 -5.34 -2.74 -20.92
N ALA A 239 -5.24 -3.75 -20.08
CA ALA A 239 -4.08 -4.62 -20.01
C ALA A 239 -4.49 -6.10 -20.13
N THR A 240 -3.59 -6.93 -20.64
CA THR A 240 -3.81 -8.37 -20.75
C THR A 240 -3.70 -9.04 -19.39
N ARG A 241 -4.63 -9.93 -19.07
CA ARG A 241 -4.61 -10.70 -17.83
C ARG A 241 -3.55 -11.79 -17.92
N GLU A 242 -2.62 -11.85 -16.97
CA GLU A 242 -1.63 -12.92 -16.89
C GLU A 242 -2.29 -14.32 -16.86
N GLY A 243 -1.80 -15.23 -17.73
CA GLY A 243 -2.24 -16.62 -17.76
C GLY A 243 -3.54 -16.92 -18.51
N LYS A 244 -4.20 -15.91 -19.13
CA LYS A 244 -5.36 -16.11 -20.02
C LYS A 244 -5.18 -15.30 -21.30
N GLN A 245 -4.91 -15.97 -22.41
CA GLN A 245 -4.44 -15.42 -23.69
C GLN A 245 -5.40 -14.40 -24.38
N PHE A 246 -6.65 -14.24 -23.90
CA PHE A 246 -7.65 -13.33 -24.50
C PHE A 246 -8.52 -12.61 -23.47
N SER A 247 -8.09 -12.51 -22.22
CA SER A 247 -8.84 -11.83 -21.18
C SER A 247 -8.11 -10.52 -20.84
N THR A 248 -8.78 -9.40 -21.06
CA THR A 248 -8.31 -8.08 -20.71
C THR A 248 -8.91 -7.61 -19.38
N VAL A 249 -8.29 -6.64 -18.76
CA VAL A 249 -8.76 -5.97 -17.56
C VAL A 249 -8.80 -4.47 -17.80
N LYS A 250 -9.84 -3.81 -17.30
CA LYS A 250 -10.00 -2.35 -17.46
C LYS A 250 -8.90 -1.60 -16.71
N GLY A 251 -8.37 -0.56 -17.35
CA GLY A 251 -7.49 0.40 -16.72
C GLY A 251 -8.25 1.49 -15.98
N LEU A 252 -7.51 2.32 -15.22
CA LEU A 252 -8.10 3.39 -14.40
C LEU A 252 -8.85 4.43 -15.25
N ARG A 253 -8.36 4.75 -16.45
CA ARG A 253 -9.03 5.70 -17.36
C ARG A 253 -10.39 5.17 -17.83
N GLN A 254 -10.51 3.85 -18.01
CA GLN A 254 -11.76 3.23 -18.42
C GLN A 254 -12.79 3.17 -17.28
N LEU A 255 -12.32 3.06 -16.01
CA LEU A 255 -13.18 3.07 -14.84
C LEU A 255 -13.57 4.49 -14.41
N PHE A 256 -12.69 5.47 -14.61
CA PHE A 256 -12.85 6.86 -14.16
C PHE A 256 -12.54 7.84 -15.30
N PRO A 257 -13.34 7.84 -16.38
CA PRO A 257 -13.05 8.63 -17.59
C PRO A 257 -13.04 10.13 -17.34
N SER A 258 -13.78 10.65 -16.38
CA SER A 258 -13.79 12.07 -16.06
C SER A 258 -12.65 12.49 -15.13
N GLN A 259 -12.08 11.57 -14.34
CA GLN A 259 -11.13 11.88 -13.27
C GLN A 259 -9.67 11.52 -13.61
N VAL A 260 -9.43 10.56 -14.51
CA VAL A 260 -8.09 10.09 -14.85
C VAL A 260 -7.65 10.65 -16.20
N GLN A 261 -6.43 11.19 -16.26
CA GLN A 261 -5.79 11.69 -17.48
C GLN A 261 -4.54 10.86 -17.79
N ILE A 262 -4.42 10.40 -19.06
CA ILE A 262 -3.22 9.70 -19.53
C ILE A 262 -2.31 10.71 -20.23
N TYR A 263 -1.04 10.73 -19.83
CA TYR A 263 0.07 11.37 -20.52
C TYR A 263 0.99 10.29 -21.09
N THR A 264 1.47 10.46 -22.31
CA THR A 264 2.31 9.46 -22.95
C THR A 264 3.64 10.02 -23.43
N LEU A 265 4.71 9.27 -23.16
CA LEU A 265 6.06 9.51 -23.69
C LEU A 265 6.26 8.87 -25.07
N ASP A 266 5.29 8.03 -25.52
CA ASP A 266 5.30 7.40 -26.84
C ASP A 266 3.88 7.43 -27.45
N PRO A 267 3.51 8.56 -28.10
CA PRO A 267 2.19 8.73 -28.68
C PRO A 267 1.81 7.66 -29.73
N GLU A 268 2.79 7.14 -30.48
CA GLU A 268 2.53 6.12 -31.49
C GLU A 268 2.13 4.78 -30.86
N SER A 269 2.86 4.35 -29.82
CA SER A 269 2.55 3.12 -29.09
C SER A 269 1.18 3.21 -28.43
N THR A 270 0.89 4.35 -27.81
CA THR A 270 -0.38 4.58 -27.10
C THR A 270 -1.57 4.57 -28.07
N ARG A 271 -1.46 5.21 -29.25
CA ARG A 271 -2.50 5.17 -30.29
C ARG A 271 -2.73 3.75 -30.82
N ARG A 272 -1.66 2.95 -31.00
CA ARG A 272 -1.78 1.54 -31.44
C ARG A 272 -2.56 0.68 -30.45
N ARG A 273 -2.51 1.01 -29.15
CA ARG A 273 -3.29 0.35 -28.09
C ARG A 273 -4.74 0.86 -27.99
N GLY A 274 -5.17 1.77 -28.87
CA GLY A 274 -6.53 2.27 -28.92
C GLY A 274 -6.82 3.46 -28.00
N VAL A 275 -5.84 4.01 -27.30
CA VAL A 275 -6.00 5.21 -26.47
C VAL A 275 -5.96 6.44 -27.37
N ARG A 276 -7.09 7.13 -27.53
CA ARG A 276 -7.23 8.24 -28.49
C ARG A 276 -7.04 9.62 -27.85
N ASP A 277 -7.31 9.76 -26.56
CA ASP A 277 -7.34 11.02 -25.81
C ASP A 277 -6.14 11.20 -24.86
N ALA A 278 -5.09 10.39 -25.01
CA ALA A 278 -3.86 10.57 -24.27
C ALA A 278 -3.14 11.87 -24.71
N GLN A 279 -2.66 12.63 -23.73
CA GLN A 279 -1.86 13.83 -23.97
C GLN A 279 -0.39 13.46 -24.20
N GLU A 280 0.22 14.07 -25.20
CA GLU A 280 1.65 13.90 -25.47
C GLU A 280 2.47 14.59 -24.38
N LEU A 281 3.55 13.97 -23.94
CA LEU A 281 4.46 14.47 -22.93
C LEU A 281 5.89 14.47 -23.48
N TYR A 282 6.46 15.66 -23.62
CA TYR A 282 7.83 15.87 -24.02
C TYR A 282 8.61 16.62 -22.93
N ILE A 283 9.89 16.31 -22.81
CA ILE A 283 10.82 16.95 -21.87
C ILE A 283 11.92 17.61 -22.70
N SER A 284 12.20 18.88 -22.43
CA SER A 284 13.29 19.59 -23.09
C SER A 284 14.60 19.44 -22.35
N TYR A 285 15.73 19.52 -23.06
CA TYR A 285 17.06 19.35 -22.48
C TYR A 285 17.36 20.36 -21.36
N ASP A 286 16.77 21.54 -21.40
CA ASP A 286 16.90 22.56 -20.34
C ASP A 286 16.26 22.17 -18.99
N GLN A 287 15.47 21.08 -18.98
CA GLN A 287 14.85 20.54 -17.77
C GLN A 287 15.71 19.48 -17.08
N ILE A 288 16.77 19.01 -17.75
CA ILE A 288 17.68 17.98 -17.24
C ILE A 288 18.77 18.66 -16.40
N GLU A 289 18.84 18.33 -15.13
CA GLU A 289 19.90 18.78 -14.22
C GLU A 289 21.00 17.72 -14.11
N VAL A 290 22.15 18.11 -13.55
CA VAL A 290 23.29 17.18 -13.38
C VAL A 290 22.91 16.02 -12.44
N GLU A 291 22.09 16.29 -11.45
CA GLU A 291 21.57 15.30 -10.50
C GLU A 291 20.74 14.21 -11.20
N ASP A 292 20.02 14.54 -12.26
CA ASP A 292 19.30 13.56 -13.07
C ASP A 292 20.26 12.59 -13.77
N LEU A 293 21.43 13.10 -14.23
CA LEU A 293 22.47 12.26 -14.82
C LEU A 293 23.21 11.40 -13.79
N MET A 294 23.35 11.89 -12.55
CA MET A 294 23.93 11.10 -11.46
C MET A 294 23.09 9.85 -11.19
N LEU A 295 21.77 9.98 -11.20
CA LEU A 295 20.84 8.86 -11.03
C LEU A 295 21.01 7.79 -12.11
N VAL A 296 21.16 8.21 -13.37
CA VAL A 296 21.30 7.30 -14.53
C VAL A 296 22.76 7.04 -14.90
N ARG A 297 23.70 7.30 -13.98
CA ARG A 297 25.14 7.13 -14.19
C ARG A 297 25.49 5.73 -14.70
N GLY A 298 24.90 4.70 -14.10
CA GLY A 298 25.11 3.30 -14.50
C GLY A 298 24.61 3.01 -15.92
N GLU A 299 23.43 3.47 -16.24
CA GLU A 299 22.77 3.25 -17.54
C GLU A 299 23.51 3.96 -18.69
N LEU A 300 24.05 5.15 -18.42
CA LEU A 300 24.86 5.92 -19.37
C LEU A 300 26.36 5.59 -19.28
N ASN A 301 26.77 4.76 -18.32
CA ASN A 301 28.18 4.43 -18.05
C ASN A 301 29.04 5.69 -17.88
N LEU A 302 28.58 6.67 -17.06
CA LEU A 302 29.31 7.92 -16.80
C LEU A 302 30.37 7.70 -15.72
N SER A 303 31.58 8.27 -15.96
CA SER A 303 32.65 8.35 -14.94
C SER A 303 32.40 9.53 -14.00
N GLU A 304 33.05 9.53 -12.82
CA GLU A 304 33.05 10.70 -11.93
C GLU A 304 33.54 11.96 -12.62
N ALA A 305 34.65 11.85 -13.33
CA ALA A 305 35.18 12.96 -14.11
C ALA A 305 34.21 13.50 -15.17
N SER A 306 33.33 12.64 -15.74
CA SER A 306 32.28 13.11 -16.64
C SER A 306 31.23 13.93 -15.90
N LEU A 307 30.83 13.52 -14.69
CA LEU A 307 29.87 14.26 -13.87
C LEU A 307 30.43 15.58 -13.34
N GLU A 308 31.71 15.62 -12.93
CA GLU A 308 32.40 16.84 -12.54
C GLU A 308 32.44 17.85 -13.69
N ASN A 309 32.75 17.40 -14.91
CA ASN A 309 32.70 18.26 -16.09
C ASN A 309 31.27 18.69 -16.45
N ALA A 310 30.27 17.87 -16.20
CA ALA A 310 28.85 18.27 -16.34
C ALA A 310 28.50 19.45 -15.41
N ILE A 311 29.02 19.44 -14.17
CA ILE A 311 28.84 20.55 -13.22
C ILE A 311 29.49 21.83 -13.76
N ILE A 312 30.71 21.73 -14.32
CA ILE A 312 31.42 22.89 -14.90
C ILE A 312 30.62 23.46 -16.08
N LEU A 313 30.16 22.59 -17.00
CA LEU A 313 29.32 22.97 -18.12
C LEU A 313 28.00 23.61 -17.69
N ARG A 314 27.35 23.04 -16.66
CA ARG A 314 26.10 23.57 -16.11
C ARG A 314 26.27 24.95 -15.48
N ASN A 315 27.37 25.17 -14.78
CA ASN A 315 27.70 26.47 -14.19
C ASN A 315 27.97 27.53 -15.26
N GLU A 316 28.61 27.17 -16.37
CA GLU A 316 28.92 28.10 -17.46
C GLU A 316 27.73 28.41 -18.37
N PHE A 317 27.02 27.36 -18.83
CA PHE A 317 25.98 27.50 -19.84
C PHE A 317 24.56 27.51 -19.26
N GLY A 318 24.43 27.43 -17.96
CA GLY A 318 23.14 27.39 -17.29
C GLY A 318 22.27 26.24 -17.81
N LYS A 319 20.99 26.47 -18.01
CA LYS A 319 20.02 25.46 -18.48
C LYS A 319 20.30 24.93 -19.88
N ALA A 320 21.04 25.68 -20.71
CA ALA A 320 21.34 25.28 -22.10
C ALA A 320 22.56 24.33 -22.21
N TRP A 321 23.14 23.89 -21.10
CA TRP A 321 24.41 23.18 -21.06
C TRP A 321 24.45 21.88 -21.89
N ILE A 322 23.38 21.07 -21.91
CA ILE A 322 23.31 19.86 -22.74
C ILE A 322 23.28 20.22 -24.22
N SER A 323 22.38 21.11 -24.63
CA SER A 323 22.27 21.53 -26.02
C SER A 323 23.58 22.16 -26.51
N ARG A 324 24.23 22.97 -25.64
CA ARG A 324 25.54 23.58 -25.97
C ARG A 324 26.62 22.52 -26.10
N LEU A 325 26.73 21.60 -25.13
CA LEU A 325 27.72 20.52 -25.20
C LEU A 325 27.56 19.67 -26.48
N LEU A 326 26.31 19.28 -26.80
CA LEU A 326 26.05 18.46 -27.99
C LEU A 326 26.40 19.17 -29.31
N SER A 327 26.34 20.51 -29.34
CA SER A 327 26.68 21.34 -30.53
C SER A 327 28.16 21.74 -30.60
N MET A 328 28.97 21.56 -29.55
CA MET A 328 30.37 21.99 -29.54
C MET A 328 31.22 21.13 -30.45
N SER A 329 32.09 21.80 -31.23
CA SER A 329 33.16 21.15 -31.99
C SER A 329 34.34 20.73 -31.08
N ASN A 330 35.25 19.91 -31.61
CA ASN A 330 36.42 19.48 -30.85
C ASN A 330 37.35 20.65 -30.50
N GLU A 331 37.41 21.69 -31.35
CA GLU A 331 38.15 22.91 -31.10
C GLU A 331 37.52 23.74 -29.98
N GLU A 332 36.22 23.95 -30.03
CA GLU A 332 35.48 24.66 -28.96
C GLU A 332 35.60 23.94 -27.59
N ILE A 333 35.57 22.60 -27.58
CA ILE A 333 35.78 21.81 -26.35
C ILE A 333 37.22 22.03 -25.84
N GLN A 334 38.22 22.10 -26.70
CA GLN A 334 39.59 22.34 -26.30
C GLN A 334 39.74 23.74 -25.69
N GLU A 335 39.28 24.78 -26.38
CA GLU A 335 39.31 26.16 -25.89
C GLU A 335 38.57 26.29 -24.53
N PHE A 336 37.39 25.66 -24.40
CA PHE A 336 36.66 25.61 -23.13
C PHE A 336 37.48 24.98 -21.99
N CYS A 337 38.17 23.87 -22.28
CA CYS A 337 39.02 23.19 -21.28
C CYS A 337 40.21 24.03 -20.84
N GLU A 338 40.83 24.75 -21.75
CA GLU A 338 41.97 25.64 -21.44
C GLU A 338 41.54 26.78 -20.50
N VAL A 339 40.34 27.34 -20.71
CA VAL A 339 39.81 28.43 -19.89
C VAL A 339 39.25 27.95 -18.54
N LYS A 340 38.56 26.81 -18.50
CA LYS A 340 37.78 26.34 -17.35
C LYS A 340 38.45 25.17 -16.60
N MET A 341 39.67 24.81 -16.94
CA MET A 341 40.38 23.67 -16.35
C MET A 341 39.63 22.33 -16.45
N GLY A 342 38.82 22.15 -17.48
CA GLY A 342 38.11 20.92 -17.77
C GLY A 342 39.03 19.85 -18.39
N SER A 343 38.62 18.58 -18.30
CA SER A 343 39.29 17.49 -19.00
C SER A 343 38.71 17.28 -20.40
N LYS A 344 39.44 17.59 -21.45
CA LYS A 344 39.01 17.44 -22.85
C LYS A 344 38.49 16.01 -23.12
N SER A 345 39.23 15.00 -22.72
CA SER A 345 38.84 13.59 -22.92
C SER A 345 37.56 13.23 -22.20
N SER A 346 37.37 13.75 -20.98
CA SER A 346 36.13 13.51 -20.19
C SER A 346 34.94 14.25 -20.76
N ILE A 347 35.10 15.49 -21.25
CA ILE A 347 34.02 16.26 -21.89
C ILE A 347 33.62 15.61 -23.22
N MET A 348 34.56 15.20 -24.05
CA MET A 348 34.26 14.45 -25.29
C MET A 348 33.60 13.10 -25.01
N ALA A 349 34.01 12.40 -23.95
CA ALA A 349 33.37 11.17 -23.52
C ALA A 349 31.92 11.43 -23.05
N LEU A 350 31.69 12.51 -22.28
CA LEU A 350 30.39 12.94 -21.85
C LEU A 350 29.49 13.28 -23.05
N GLN A 351 29.99 14.12 -23.99
CA GLN A 351 29.26 14.48 -25.22
C GLN A 351 28.79 13.23 -25.95
N ARG A 352 29.71 12.29 -26.25
CA ARG A 352 29.38 11.04 -26.95
C ARG A 352 28.35 10.17 -26.20
N LYS A 353 28.38 10.17 -24.85
CA LYS A 353 27.41 9.39 -24.06
C LYS A 353 26.06 10.05 -24.00
N LEU A 354 26.01 11.39 -23.98
CA LEU A 354 24.77 12.14 -24.01
C LEU A 354 24.05 12.12 -25.37
N THR A 355 24.74 11.76 -26.48
CA THR A 355 24.02 11.52 -27.77
C THR A 355 23.00 10.40 -27.65
N ARG A 356 23.14 9.47 -26.67
CA ARG A 356 22.11 8.44 -26.39
C ARG A 356 20.78 9.03 -25.91
N LEU A 357 20.76 10.28 -25.47
CA LEU A 357 19.51 10.98 -25.14
C LEU A 357 18.64 11.23 -26.37
N ASP A 358 19.25 11.31 -27.57
CA ASP A 358 18.52 11.46 -28.83
C ASP A 358 17.67 10.21 -29.18
N ASP A 359 18.04 9.04 -28.65
CA ASP A 359 17.28 7.80 -28.79
C ASP A 359 15.97 7.82 -27.98
N LEU A 360 15.86 8.72 -27.01
CA LEU A 360 14.69 8.87 -26.16
C LEU A 360 13.68 9.82 -26.84
N LYS A 361 12.69 9.24 -27.52
CA LYS A 361 11.75 9.97 -28.39
C LYS A 361 10.97 11.10 -27.71
N TYR A 362 10.85 11.09 -26.40
CA TYR A 362 10.19 12.13 -25.60
C TYR A 362 11.13 13.29 -25.23
N LEU A 363 12.43 13.14 -25.39
CA LEU A 363 13.38 14.23 -25.18
C LEU A 363 13.48 15.10 -26.44
N ARG A 364 13.53 16.41 -26.25
CA ARG A 364 13.68 17.39 -27.32
C ARG A 364 14.72 18.45 -26.92
N PRO A 365 15.50 18.97 -27.86
CA PRO A 365 16.39 20.09 -27.57
C PRO A 365 15.62 21.30 -26.98
N THR A 366 14.45 21.58 -27.55
CA THR A 366 13.52 22.61 -27.07
C THR A 366 12.08 22.12 -27.22
N CYS A 367 11.20 22.56 -26.33
CA CYS A 367 9.77 22.28 -26.39
C CYS A 367 8.99 23.59 -26.56
N PRO A 368 7.90 23.61 -27.38
CA PRO A 368 7.09 24.81 -27.59
C PRO A 368 6.31 25.24 -26.33
N ARG A 369 6.15 24.32 -25.39
CA ARG A 369 5.46 24.53 -24.10
C ARG A 369 6.08 23.65 -23.02
N ASN A 370 5.83 23.98 -21.77
CA ASN A 370 6.25 23.16 -20.65
C ASN A 370 5.22 22.06 -20.36
N TYR A 371 5.43 20.87 -20.91
CA TYR A 371 4.53 19.73 -20.75
C TYR A 371 4.47 19.21 -19.31
N VAL A 372 5.58 19.30 -18.57
CA VAL A 372 5.60 18.89 -17.15
C VAL A 372 4.72 19.83 -16.31
N ALA A 373 4.66 21.12 -16.65
CA ALA A 373 3.73 22.05 -16.00
C ALA A 373 2.27 21.66 -16.24
N GLN A 374 1.92 21.15 -17.41
CA GLN A 374 0.55 20.67 -17.69
C GLN A 374 0.18 19.44 -16.86
N VAL A 375 1.14 18.55 -16.60
CA VAL A 375 0.94 17.44 -15.64
C VAL A 375 0.61 17.99 -14.26
N LEU A 376 1.36 19.00 -13.81
CA LEU A 376 1.12 19.66 -12.53
C LEU A 376 -0.26 20.33 -12.49
N GLU A 377 -0.62 21.08 -13.51
CA GLU A 377 -1.95 21.73 -13.65
C GLU A 377 -3.09 20.71 -13.59
N SER A 378 -2.93 19.54 -14.22
CA SER A 378 -3.91 18.44 -14.13
C SER A 378 -4.05 17.91 -12.71
N LEU A 379 -2.93 17.69 -11.99
CA LEU A 379 -2.95 17.25 -10.60
C LEU A 379 -3.60 18.31 -9.69
N GLU A 380 -3.33 19.58 -9.94
CA GLU A 380 -3.92 20.71 -9.19
C GLU A 380 -5.41 20.86 -9.43
N ALA A 381 -5.88 20.52 -10.64
CA ALA A 381 -7.30 20.42 -10.96
C ALA A 381 -7.98 19.17 -10.39
N GLY A 382 -7.28 18.37 -9.58
CA GLY A 382 -7.82 17.15 -8.99
C GLY A 382 -7.88 15.95 -9.93
N LYS A 383 -7.25 16.01 -11.12
CA LYS A 383 -7.16 14.88 -12.04
C LYS A 383 -6.05 13.94 -11.62
N HIS A 384 -6.34 12.65 -11.62
CA HIS A 384 -5.31 11.62 -11.46
C HIS A 384 -4.54 11.47 -12.77
N VAL A 385 -3.23 11.41 -12.69
CA VAL A 385 -2.37 11.37 -13.87
C VAL A 385 -1.67 10.02 -13.96
N VAL A 386 -1.75 9.39 -15.13
CA VAL A 386 -0.97 8.21 -15.50
C VAL A 386 0.01 8.60 -16.59
N VAL A 387 1.31 8.42 -16.35
CA VAL A 387 2.38 8.64 -17.31
C VAL A 387 2.78 7.31 -17.92
N GLU A 388 2.41 7.08 -19.18
CA GLU A 388 2.72 5.86 -19.92
C GLU A 388 4.02 5.99 -20.71
N PHE A 389 4.85 4.96 -20.64
CA PHE A 389 6.16 4.90 -21.32
C PHE A 389 6.09 4.25 -22.70
N GLY A 390 5.09 3.41 -22.96
CA GLY A 390 4.94 2.72 -24.26
C GLY A 390 6.17 1.89 -24.62
N SER A 391 6.74 2.12 -25.81
CA SER A 391 7.99 1.45 -26.24
C SER A 391 9.25 2.04 -25.57
N GLN A 392 9.13 3.14 -24.84
CA GLN A 392 10.22 3.79 -24.09
C GLN A 392 10.42 3.18 -22.69
N SER A 393 10.07 1.92 -22.52
CA SER A 393 10.10 1.21 -21.23
C SER A 393 11.49 0.68 -20.81
N ASN A 394 12.59 1.16 -21.45
CA ASN A 394 13.94 0.84 -20.98
C ASN A 394 14.27 1.58 -19.67
N MET A 395 15.20 1.05 -18.89
CA MET A 395 15.49 1.57 -17.54
C MET A 395 16.01 3.01 -17.56
N LEU A 396 16.85 3.38 -18.54
CA LEU A 396 17.35 4.76 -18.70
C LEU A 396 16.18 5.73 -18.86
N SER A 397 15.26 5.43 -19.78
CA SER A 397 14.07 6.24 -20.04
C SER A 397 13.20 6.37 -18.79
N TYR A 398 12.92 5.24 -18.15
CA TYR A 398 12.07 5.19 -16.95
C TYR A 398 12.66 6.03 -15.80
N MET A 399 13.92 5.80 -15.45
CA MET A 399 14.55 6.53 -14.35
C MET A 399 14.67 8.03 -14.62
N LEU A 400 15.08 8.41 -15.85
CA LEU A 400 15.29 9.80 -16.20
C LEU A 400 13.98 10.60 -16.23
N ALA A 401 12.97 10.13 -16.97
CA ALA A 401 11.69 10.84 -17.08
C ALA A 401 10.98 10.92 -15.73
N THR A 402 10.93 9.80 -14.99
CA THR A 402 10.27 9.73 -13.68
C THR A 402 10.92 10.69 -12.68
N ASN A 403 12.26 10.75 -12.63
CA ASN A 403 12.96 11.66 -11.71
C ASN A 403 12.75 13.14 -12.07
N ILE A 404 12.84 13.51 -13.35
CA ILE A 404 12.64 14.88 -13.80
C ILE A 404 11.23 15.37 -13.46
N ILE A 405 10.20 14.56 -13.79
CA ILE A 405 8.81 14.91 -13.54
C ILE A 405 8.54 15.02 -12.04
N ALA A 406 8.96 14.00 -11.26
CA ALA A 406 8.74 13.98 -9.81
C ALA A 406 9.46 15.14 -9.11
N ARG A 407 10.69 15.50 -9.52
CA ARG A 407 11.44 16.63 -8.96
C ARG A 407 10.73 17.96 -9.17
N ARG A 408 10.14 18.18 -10.35
CA ARG A 408 9.39 19.42 -10.66
C ARG A 408 8.11 19.52 -9.84
N ILE A 409 7.38 18.41 -9.74
CA ILE A 409 6.14 18.35 -8.95
C ILE A 409 6.45 18.53 -7.47
N HIS A 410 7.51 17.87 -6.97
CA HIS A 410 7.98 18.05 -5.60
C HIS A 410 8.26 19.52 -5.27
N ALA A 411 9.06 20.21 -6.11
CA ALA A 411 9.40 21.61 -5.88
C ALA A 411 8.15 22.51 -5.78
N SER A 412 7.13 22.26 -6.61
CA SER A 412 5.85 22.97 -6.54
C SER A 412 5.09 22.69 -5.25
N TYR A 413 5.05 21.44 -4.81
CA TYR A 413 4.38 21.06 -3.57
C TYR A 413 5.06 21.62 -2.32
N VAL A 414 6.40 21.66 -2.29
CA VAL A 414 7.15 22.32 -1.22
C VAL A 414 6.74 23.79 -1.13
N HIS A 415 6.77 24.52 -2.24
CA HIS A 415 6.40 25.95 -2.28
C HIS A 415 4.96 26.18 -1.81
N LYS A 416 4.02 25.34 -2.25
CA LYS A 416 2.60 25.45 -1.82
C LYS A 416 2.41 25.14 -0.35
N ALA A 417 3.10 24.11 0.16
CA ALA A 417 3.03 23.75 1.57
C ALA A 417 3.61 24.86 2.46
N GLU A 418 4.72 25.50 2.05
CA GLU A 418 5.29 26.65 2.74
C GLU A 418 4.32 27.84 2.75
N ARG A 419 3.67 28.12 1.61
CA ARG A 419 2.63 29.16 1.52
C ARG A 419 1.47 28.86 2.47
N PHE A 420 0.96 27.62 2.48
CA PHE A 420 -0.09 27.21 3.40
C PHE A 420 0.31 27.37 4.87
N LEU A 421 1.55 27.04 5.23
CA LEU A 421 2.07 27.25 6.60
C LEU A 421 2.12 28.73 6.99
N GLN A 422 2.41 29.61 6.03
CA GLN A 422 2.42 31.07 6.23
C GLN A 422 1.02 31.64 6.38
N THR A 423 0.13 31.32 5.45
CA THR A 423 -1.22 31.89 5.38
C THR A 423 -2.20 31.23 6.33
N LYS A 424 -2.01 29.93 6.63
CA LYS A 424 -2.95 29.05 7.35
C LYS A 424 -4.37 29.06 6.75
N ASN A 425 -4.49 29.52 5.51
CA ASN A 425 -5.75 29.54 4.80
C ASN A 425 -6.06 28.14 4.23
N PRO A 426 -7.21 27.52 4.55
CA PRO A 426 -7.58 26.21 4.03
C PRO A 426 -7.55 26.11 2.49
N SER A 427 -7.82 27.21 1.76
CA SER A 427 -7.76 27.24 0.29
C SER A 427 -6.35 27.11 -0.28
N ASP A 428 -5.31 27.44 0.49
CA ASP A 428 -3.90 27.31 0.10
C ASP A 428 -3.34 25.90 0.41
N ARG A 429 -4.13 25.05 1.11
CA ARG A 429 -3.69 23.71 1.48
C ARG A 429 -3.52 22.85 0.22
N PRO A 430 -2.33 22.28 -0.02
CA PRO A 430 -2.13 21.37 -1.13
C PRO A 430 -3.03 20.12 -0.99
N GLN A 431 -3.53 19.64 -2.11
CA GLN A 431 -4.18 18.32 -2.14
C GLN A 431 -3.15 17.24 -1.83
N GLN A 432 -3.57 16.20 -1.09
CA GLN A 432 -2.71 15.05 -0.86
C GLN A 432 -2.38 14.37 -2.19
N LEU A 433 -1.09 14.15 -2.46
CA LEU A 433 -0.60 13.50 -3.67
C LEU A 433 0.04 12.15 -3.31
N VAL A 434 -0.35 11.11 -4.02
CA VAL A 434 0.30 9.79 -3.99
C VAL A 434 1.05 9.58 -5.29
N VAL A 435 2.37 9.41 -5.21
CA VAL A 435 3.22 9.11 -6.37
C VAL A 435 3.50 7.62 -6.38
N THR A 436 3.04 6.94 -7.43
CA THR A 436 3.24 5.50 -7.61
C THR A 436 4.45 5.24 -8.51
N ILE A 437 5.39 4.43 -8.04
CA ILE A 437 6.58 4.00 -8.77
C ILE A 437 6.69 2.47 -8.76
N GLU A 438 7.01 1.90 -9.91
CA GLU A 438 7.36 0.49 -10.07
C GLU A 438 8.88 0.29 -9.99
N GLU A 439 9.31 -0.95 -9.75
CA GLU A 439 10.73 -1.30 -9.60
C GLU A 439 11.46 -0.34 -8.64
N ALA A 440 10.83 -0.03 -7.52
CA ALA A 440 11.23 1.01 -6.58
C ALA A 440 12.66 0.84 -6.06
N HIS A 441 13.18 -0.41 -6.01
CA HIS A 441 14.57 -0.70 -5.68
C HIS A 441 15.58 0.00 -6.60
N ARG A 442 15.18 0.45 -7.81
CA ARG A 442 16.05 1.21 -8.73
C ARG A 442 16.25 2.67 -8.30
N PHE A 443 15.30 3.22 -7.57
CA PHE A 443 15.34 4.60 -7.08
C PHE A 443 15.74 4.70 -5.61
N LEU A 444 15.51 3.64 -4.87
CA LEU A 444 15.56 3.63 -3.41
C LEU A 444 16.61 2.63 -2.87
N ASP A 445 17.54 2.16 -3.70
CA ASP A 445 18.65 1.34 -3.23
C ASP A 445 19.63 2.16 -2.35
N PRO A 446 20.38 1.52 -1.45
CA PRO A 446 21.25 2.21 -0.51
C PRO A 446 22.33 3.11 -1.16
N ALA A 447 22.75 2.82 -2.41
CA ALA A 447 23.78 3.59 -3.09
C ALA A 447 23.23 4.87 -3.74
N THR A 448 21.97 4.82 -4.23
CA THR A 448 21.39 5.91 -5.03
C THR A 448 20.33 6.71 -4.29
N VAL A 449 19.74 6.20 -3.22
CA VAL A 449 18.61 6.80 -2.50
C VAL A 449 18.82 8.26 -2.09
N ARG A 450 20.05 8.64 -1.77
CA ARG A 450 20.39 10.03 -1.38
C ARG A 450 20.44 11.00 -2.54
N GLN A 451 20.55 10.50 -3.76
CA GLN A 451 20.64 11.27 -5.01
C GLN A 451 19.30 11.39 -5.73
N THR A 452 18.30 10.60 -5.33
CA THR A 452 16.99 10.60 -5.96
C THR A 452 16.00 11.49 -5.23
N ILE A 453 15.09 12.09 -5.99
CA ILE A 453 13.95 12.81 -5.40
C ILE A 453 13.08 11.87 -4.56
N PHE A 454 12.99 10.59 -4.91
CA PHE A 454 12.18 9.61 -4.21
C PHE A 454 12.72 9.29 -2.82
N GLY A 455 14.05 9.28 -2.64
CA GLY A 455 14.66 9.17 -1.32
C GLY A 455 14.29 10.36 -0.42
N THR A 456 14.23 11.57 -0.97
CA THR A 456 13.76 12.77 -0.28
C THR A 456 12.27 12.67 0.06
N ILE A 457 11.44 12.28 -0.93
CA ILE A 457 10.01 12.08 -0.71
C ILE A 457 9.76 11.04 0.39
N ALA A 458 10.45 9.90 0.36
CA ALA A 458 10.27 8.85 1.37
C ALA A 458 10.59 9.33 2.81
N ARG A 459 11.62 10.15 2.98
CA ARG A 459 12.08 10.63 4.31
C ARG A 459 11.36 11.85 4.83
N GLU A 460 10.98 12.80 3.96
CA GLU A 460 10.58 14.14 4.42
C GLU A 460 9.14 14.53 4.11
N MET A 461 8.46 13.80 3.22
CA MET A 461 7.36 14.36 2.44
C MET A 461 5.99 14.41 3.09
N ARG A 462 5.81 13.73 4.24
CA ARG A 462 4.56 13.87 5.00
C ARG A 462 4.18 15.34 5.27
N LYS A 463 5.17 16.19 5.50
CA LYS A 463 4.97 17.63 5.76
C LYS A 463 4.58 18.45 4.51
N TYR A 464 4.78 17.89 3.30
CA TYR A 464 4.52 18.58 2.04
C TYR A 464 3.35 17.95 1.24
N PHE A 465 2.55 17.09 1.88
CA PHE A 465 1.38 16.45 1.25
C PHE A 465 1.70 15.56 0.05
N VAL A 466 2.91 15.00 0.00
CA VAL A 466 3.32 14.04 -1.04
C VAL A 466 3.78 12.75 -0.37
N THR A 467 3.29 11.62 -0.83
CA THR A 467 3.66 10.28 -0.34
C THR A 467 3.93 9.34 -1.51
N LEU A 468 4.66 8.25 -1.24
CA LEU A 468 4.93 7.23 -2.24
C LEU A 468 3.99 6.03 -2.07
N LEU A 469 3.62 5.44 -3.19
CA LEU A 469 3.18 4.06 -3.29
C LEU A 469 4.24 3.30 -4.09
N VAL A 470 5.11 2.58 -3.38
CA VAL A 470 6.16 1.79 -4.00
C VAL A 470 5.63 0.42 -4.37
N VAL A 471 5.86 -0.01 -5.61
CA VAL A 471 5.51 -1.36 -6.09
C VAL A 471 6.81 -2.08 -6.43
N ASP A 472 7.08 -3.19 -5.73
CA ASP A 472 8.36 -3.88 -5.90
C ASP A 472 8.24 -5.39 -5.70
N GLN A 473 9.14 -6.13 -6.36
CA GLN A 473 9.28 -7.57 -6.19
C GLN A 473 10.47 -7.95 -5.30
N ARG A 474 11.35 -7.00 -5.00
CA ARG A 474 12.57 -7.18 -4.23
C ARG A 474 12.71 -6.15 -3.11
N PRO A 475 11.87 -6.21 -2.07
CA PRO A 475 11.90 -5.23 -0.98
C PRO A 475 13.25 -5.16 -0.26
N SER A 476 14.06 -6.23 -0.28
CA SER A 476 15.42 -6.25 0.25
C SER A 476 16.41 -5.35 -0.51
N GLY A 477 16.07 -4.96 -1.75
CA GLY A 477 16.86 -4.02 -2.54
C GLY A 477 16.60 -2.55 -2.18
N ILE A 478 15.58 -2.27 -1.37
CA ILE A 478 15.25 -0.92 -0.91
C ILE A 478 16.05 -0.60 0.36
N ASP A 479 16.53 0.63 0.47
CA ASP A 479 17.25 1.13 1.64
C ASP A 479 16.45 0.92 2.93
N ASN A 480 17.13 0.44 3.98
CA ASN A 480 16.49 0.07 5.25
C ASN A 480 15.84 1.27 5.97
N GLU A 481 16.43 2.47 5.85
CA GLU A 481 15.85 3.67 6.43
C GLU A 481 14.52 3.99 5.74
N VAL A 482 14.47 3.91 4.41
CA VAL A 482 13.25 4.07 3.62
C VAL A 482 12.23 2.99 3.98
N MET A 483 12.61 1.73 4.01
CA MET A 483 11.71 0.63 4.40
C MET A 483 11.09 0.84 5.79
N SER A 484 11.85 1.40 6.73
CA SER A 484 11.34 1.72 8.07
C SER A 484 10.26 2.82 8.06
N GLN A 485 10.28 3.70 7.06
CA GLN A 485 9.30 4.79 6.88
C GLN A 485 8.05 4.38 6.10
N VAL A 486 8.05 3.19 5.47
CA VAL A 486 6.87 2.65 4.78
C VAL A 486 5.79 2.35 5.80
N GLY A 487 4.71 3.14 5.77
CA GLY A 487 3.64 3.12 6.77
C GLY A 487 2.76 1.89 6.70
N THR A 488 2.31 1.52 5.50
CA THR A 488 1.51 0.32 5.26
C THR A 488 2.18 -0.53 4.20
N ARG A 489 2.27 -1.83 4.47
CA ARG A 489 2.85 -2.82 3.56
C ARG A 489 1.79 -3.85 3.22
N ILE A 490 1.53 -4.01 1.94
CA ILE A 490 0.60 -5.00 1.39
C ILE A 490 1.46 -5.99 0.62
N THR A 491 1.59 -7.19 1.15
CA THR A 491 2.57 -8.16 0.68
C THR A 491 1.88 -9.43 0.23
N ALA A 492 1.96 -9.71 -1.07
CA ALA A 492 1.66 -11.03 -1.64
C ALA A 492 2.82 -12.00 -1.36
N LEU A 493 2.73 -13.25 -1.85
CA LEU A 493 3.74 -14.27 -1.61
C LEU A 493 5.16 -13.79 -1.95
N LEU A 494 6.07 -13.96 -1.00
CA LEU A 494 7.52 -13.84 -1.13
C LEU A 494 8.18 -15.15 -0.74
N ASN A 495 9.26 -15.54 -1.44
CA ASN A 495 9.98 -16.80 -1.18
C ASN A 495 11.40 -16.57 -0.64
N ASP A 496 11.99 -15.40 -0.88
CA ASP A 496 13.35 -15.06 -0.43
C ASP A 496 13.31 -14.58 1.02
N GLU A 497 14.14 -15.14 1.90
CA GLU A 497 14.18 -14.79 3.32
C GLU A 497 14.56 -13.32 3.55
N LYS A 498 15.48 -12.76 2.72
CA LYS A 498 15.89 -11.36 2.84
C LYS A 498 14.75 -10.42 2.48
N ASP A 499 13.95 -10.79 1.48
CA ASP A 499 12.77 -10.03 1.08
C ASP A 499 11.70 -10.09 2.18
N ILE A 500 11.49 -11.26 2.78
CA ILE A 500 10.60 -11.42 3.93
C ILE A 500 11.09 -10.58 5.11
N ASP A 501 12.39 -10.62 5.41
CA ASP A 501 12.97 -9.82 6.50
C ASP A 501 12.80 -8.32 6.29
N ALA A 502 12.97 -7.86 5.06
CA ALA A 502 12.77 -6.46 4.70
C ALA A 502 11.33 -5.98 4.98
N ILE A 503 10.32 -6.84 4.73
CA ILE A 503 8.92 -6.52 5.05
C ILE A 503 8.70 -6.27 6.55
N PHE A 504 9.47 -6.92 7.41
CA PHE A 504 9.33 -6.77 8.88
C PHE A 504 10.31 -5.76 9.50
N THR A 505 11.09 -5.05 8.68
CA THR A 505 11.97 -3.96 9.16
C THR A 505 11.16 -2.91 9.92
N GLY A 506 11.51 -2.67 11.20
CA GLY A 506 10.81 -1.72 12.06
C GLY A 506 9.43 -2.18 12.59
N VAL A 507 9.06 -3.45 12.38
CA VAL A 507 7.79 -4.04 12.86
C VAL A 507 8.04 -4.86 14.11
N SER A 508 7.36 -4.52 15.21
CA SER A 508 7.41 -5.31 16.45
C SER A 508 6.59 -6.59 16.33
N GLY A 509 7.07 -7.71 16.90
CA GLY A 509 6.33 -8.98 16.90
C GLY A 509 6.30 -9.73 15.56
N GLY A 510 7.17 -9.38 14.61
CA GLY A 510 7.15 -9.91 13.25
C GLY A 510 7.44 -11.41 13.09
N GLN A 511 7.95 -12.11 14.12
CA GLN A 511 8.38 -13.51 13.97
C GLN A 511 7.22 -14.47 13.64
N ALA A 512 6.08 -14.33 14.31
CA ALA A 512 4.87 -15.12 14.02
C ALA A 512 4.32 -14.81 12.61
N LEU A 513 4.37 -13.55 12.19
CA LEU A 513 3.87 -13.09 10.89
C LEU A 513 4.74 -13.56 9.72
N ARG A 514 6.04 -13.82 9.93
CA ARG A 514 6.94 -14.36 8.89
C ARG A 514 6.50 -15.75 8.42
N SER A 515 6.12 -16.61 9.36
CA SER A 515 5.61 -17.94 9.02
C SER A 515 4.28 -17.87 8.25
N VAL A 516 3.46 -16.88 8.55
CA VAL A 516 2.21 -16.62 7.83
C VAL A 516 2.49 -16.14 6.41
N LEU A 517 3.39 -15.16 6.23
CA LEU A 517 3.75 -14.63 4.91
C LEU A 517 4.33 -15.70 3.98
N ALA A 518 5.19 -16.58 4.53
CA ALA A 518 5.82 -17.67 3.77
C ALA A 518 4.82 -18.77 3.33
N LYS A 519 3.64 -18.84 3.96
CA LYS A 519 2.60 -19.84 3.69
C LYS A 519 1.42 -19.29 2.87
N LEU A 520 1.47 -18.04 2.42
CA LEU A 520 0.41 -17.46 1.59
C LEU A 520 0.27 -18.22 0.28
N ASP A 521 -0.95 -18.34 -0.21
CA ASP A 521 -1.19 -18.82 -1.56
C ASP A 521 -0.60 -17.86 -2.59
N SER A 522 -0.06 -18.42 -3.66
CA SER A 522 0.55 -17.66 -4.75
C SER A 522 -0.42 -16.73 -5.49
N LYS A 523 -1.73 -16.93 -5.30
CA LYS A 523 -2.77 -16.14 -5.96
C LYS A 523 -3.82 -15.67 -4.95
N GLN A 524 -4.20 -14.39 -5.08
CA GLN A 524 -5.32 -13.77 -4.36
C GLN A 524 -5.18 -13.69 -2.82
N GLN A 525 -4.00 -13.90 -2.26
CA GLN A 525 -3.77 -13.66 -0.84
C GLN A 525 -2.72 -12.57 -0.63
N ALA A 526 -2.90 -11.77 0.40
CA ALA A 526 -1.94 -10.77 0.82
C ALA A 526 -1.96 -10.60 2.34
N LEU A 527 -0.78 -10.39 2.91
CA LEU A 527 -0.61 -9.90 4.27
C LEU A 527 -0.59 -8.37 4.24
N ILE A 528 -1.45 -7.75 5.00
CA ILE A 528 -1.50 -6.29 5.18
C ILE A 528 -1.07 -5.96 6.59
N LEU A 529 -0.12 -5.06 6.73
CA LEU A 529 0.35 -4.57 8.02
C LEU A 529 0.70 -3.08 7.96
N GLY A 530 0.55 -2.39 9.07
CA GLY A 530 0.97 -0.99 9.18
C GLY A 530 -0.15 -0.02 9.50
N HIS A 531 0.03 1.24 9.09
CA HIS A 531 -0.74 2.37 9.60
C HIS A 531 -2.23 2.41 9.15
N ALA A 532 -2.53 1.88 7.97
CA ALA A 532 -3.89 1.91 7.40
C ALA A 532 -4.81 0.79 7.93
N VAL A 533 -4.26 -0.14 8.70
CA VAL A 533 -5.03 -1.20 9.37
C VAL A 533 -4.75 -1.18 10.86
N PRO A 534 -5.73 -1.52 11.69
CA PRO A 534 -5.54 -1.50 13.15
C PRO A 534 -4.60 -2.61 13.65
N MET A 535 -4.42 -3.67 12.85
CA MET A 535 -3.55 -4.80 13.14
C MET A 535 -3.16 -5.52 11.85
N PRO A 536 -2.08 -6.33 11.85
CA PRO A 536 -1.76 -7.19 10.71
C PRO A 536 -2.91 -8.15 10.38
N VAL A 537 -3.20 -8.29 9.07
CA VAL A 537 -4.30 -9.13 8.60
C VAL A 537 -3.94 -9.83 7.29
N VAL A 538 -4.28 -11.12 7.19
CA VAL A 538 -4.23 -11.85 5.93
C VAL A 538 -5.59 -11.76 5.25
N VAL A 539 -5.58 -11.38 4.00
CA VAL A 539 -6.81 -11.22 3.20
C VAL A 539 -6.76 -12.06 1.94
N ARG A 540 -7.89 -12.61 1.56
CA ARG A 540 -8.18 -12.97 0.18
C ARG A 540 -8.60 -11.66 -0.51
N THR A 541 -7.80 -11.22 -1.48
CA THR A 541 -7.97 -9.93 -2.12
C THR A 541 -9.27 -9.85 -2.91
N ARG A 542 -9.91 -8.67 -2.90
CA ARG A 542 -11.12 -8.41 -3.69
C ARG A 542 -10.85 -8.68 -5.17
N PRO A 543 -11.72 -9.41 -5.87
CA PRO A 543 -11.59 -9.62 -7.31
C PRO A 543 -11.62 -8.28 -8.07
N TYR A 544 -10.77 -8.15 -9.08
CA TYR A 544 -10.77 -7.01 -10.01
C TYR A 544 -11.41 -7.48 -11.33
N ASP A 545 -12.73 -7.47 -11.37
CA ASP A 545 -13.57 -8.04 -12.42
C ASP A 545 -14.79 -7.17 -12.73
N GLU A 546 -15.69 -7.64 -13.58
CA GLU A 546 -16.87 -6.88 -14.01
C GLU A 546 -17.78 -6.46 -12.84
N SER A 547 -17.90 -7.28 -11.78
CA SER A 547 -18.66 -6.92 -10.59
C SER A 547 -18.05 -5.71 -9.88
N PHE A 548 -16.72 -5.74 -9.71
CA PHE A 548 -15.97 -4.63 -9.15
C PHE A 548 -16.08 -3.37 -10.02
N TYR A 549 -16.00 -3.51 -11.34
CA TYR A 549 -16.11 -2.37 -12.26
C TYR A 549 -17.48 -1.71 -12.19
N ALA A 550 -18.55 -2.50 -12.08
CA ALA A 550 -19.92 -1.98 -11.96
C ALA A 550 -20.13 -1.21 -10.64
N GLU A 551 -19.48 -1.64 -9.56
CA GLU A 551 -19.61 -1.01 -8.24
C GLU A 551 -18.75 0.25 -8.09
N ILE A 552 -17.53 0.21 -8.62
CA ILE A 552 -16.51 1.26 -8.37
C ILE A 552 -16.45 2.29 -9.49
N GLY A 553 -16.68 1.89 -10.73
CA GLY A 553 -16.56 2.74 -11.91
C GLY A 553 -17.53 3.94 -11.90
N GLU A 554 -17.17 4.95 -12.66
CA GLU A 554 -18.12 6.02 -12.99
C GLU A 554 -19.23 5.43 -13.87
N THR A 555 -20.48 5.76 -13.58
CA THR A 555 -21.58 5.46 -14.50
C THR A 555 -21.37 6.28 -15.77
N PRO A 556 -21.34 5.65 -16.98
CA PRO A 556 -21.25 6.39 -18.22
C PRO A 556 -22.32 7.47 -18.29
N TRP A 557 -21.96 8.64 -18.80
CA TRP A 557 -22.89 9.77 -18.92
C TRP A 557 -24.18 9.40 -19.67
N GLU A 558 -24.08 8.49 -20.65
CA GLU A 558 -25.17 7.99 -21.48
C GLU A 558 -26.16 7.12 -20.68
N ASP A 559 -25.72 6.50 -19.57
CA ASP A 559 -26.52 5.62 -18.72
C ASP A 559 -27.05 6.33 -17.47
N LEU A 560 -26.75 7.62 -17.27
CA LEU A 560 -27.24 8.36 -16.12
C LEU A 560 -28.74 8.69 -16.30
N PRO A 561 -29.59 8.46 -15.26
CA PRO A 561 -30.97 8.96 -15.28
C PRO A 561 -30.98 10.46 -15.52
N THR A 562 -31.91 10.93 -16.32
CA THR A 562 -32.04 12.36 -16.72
C THR A 562 -32.03 13.30 -15.50
N GLU A 563 -32.63 12.88 -14.37
CA GLU A 563 -32.64 13.64 -13.12
C GLU A 563 -31.24 13.77 -12.48
N ALA A 564 -30.39 12.74 -12.62
CA ALA A 564 -29.02 12.78 -12.10
C ALA A 564 -28.14 13.73 -12.93
N ILE A 565 -28.38 13.81 -14.25
CA ILE A 565 -27.72 14.75 -15.15
C ILE A 565 -28.08 16.20 -14.79
N PHE A 566 -29.36 16.47 -14.51
CA PHE A 566 -29.81 17.80 -14.07
C PHE A 566 -29.21 18.21 -12.73
N ARG A 567 -29.16 17.31 -11.74
CA ARG A 567 -28.51 17.59 -10.43
C ARG A 567 -27.00 17.83 -10.55
N ALA A 568 -26.31 17.06 -11.40
CA ALA A 568 -24.89 17.27 -11.65
C ALA A 568 -24.64 18.63 -12.34
N ALA A 569 -25.50 19.03 -13.27
CA ALA A 569 -25.43 20.33 -13.93
C ALA A 569 -25.74 21.50 -12.96
N GLU A 570 -26.67 21.34 -12.04
CA GLU A 570 -26.97 22.33 -11.01
C GLU A 570 -25.83 22.45 -9.99
N SER A 571 -25.23 21.33 -9.57
CA SER A 571 -24.06 21.34 -8.69
C SER A 571 -22.86 22.02 -9.36
N ALA A 572 -22.61 21.72 -10.64
CA ALA A 572 -21.55 22.37 -11.40
C ALA A 572 -21.78 23.88 -11.59
N LYS A 573 -23.04 24.31 -11.75
CA LYS A 573 -23.38 25.74 -11.78
C LYS A 573 -23.14 26.42 -10.44
N ALA A 574 -23.51 25.77 -9.33
CA ALA A 574 -23.28 26.29 -7.99
C ALA A 574 -21.78 26.44 -7.68
N ASP A 575 -20.96 25.45 -8.12
CA ASP A 575 -19.51 25.48 -7.97
C ASP A 575 -18.83 26.56 -8.83
N LEU A 576 -19.44 26.95 -9.95
CA LEU A 576 -18.98 28.02 -10.83
C LEU A 576 -19.53 29.42 -10.48
N GLY A 577 -20.38 29.51 -9.45
CA GLY A 577 -20.88 30.80 -8.95
C GLY A 577 -21.94 31.46 -9.84
N PHE A 578 -22.71 30.65 -10.65
CA PHE A 578 -23.84 31.11 -11.45
C PHE A 578 -25.18 30.77 -10.80
#